data_073796d418189134f22a81d1add4c58b
#
_entry.id   073796d418189134f22a81d1add4c58b
#
_cell.length_a   1.000
_cell.length_b   1.000
_cell.length_c   1.000
_cell.angle_alpha   90.00
_cell.angle_beta   90.00
_cell.angle_gamma   90.00
#
_symmetry.space_group_name_H-M   'P 1'
#
loop_
_entity.id
_entity.type
_entity.pdbx_description
1 polymer ?
#
loop_
_entity_poly.entity_id
_entity_poly.type
_entity_poly.pdbx_seq_one_letter_code
_entity_poly.pdbx_strand_id
1 'polypeptide(L)'
;MTTNGININQTVQEVELLLAKSDDLPPALETSINMLLLVVKLLVDRTGLNSRNSSKPPSSDPNREKNSSPKSGKPRGGQKGHKGHNLEQVGEPDKITPIKIDRRTIPRGEYIECGYEKRQVFDIRISRHVTEYRAQVLENASGKRFVATFPMGVSRATQYGGSIKANAVYMSMFQLIPYERIQTHFDELFGIPISTGSIVNFNADAYQRLDVFESLAIKMLRKADVLHVDETGVNVDGKRLWLHNASNSQWTLIAAHEKRGKDAMDDINVIPYFTGLLIHDHWKPYYRYELPDHVLCNAHHKRELTRAYEQDGQQWALKMENLLDQINSETIIAGGSLPKAESDKWKKKYRALLKHAEKECPPPDESPPGAKKRGRIARSKSRNLLERLRNYEADSTPKCITI
;
A
#
# COMPACT_ATOMS: atom_id res chain seq x y z
N MET A 1 -26.68 10.77 2.49
CA MET A 1 -26.42 10.97 1.03
C MET A 1 -27.43 11.97 0.49
N THR A 2 -26.95 13.03 -0.18
CA THR A 2 -27.84 14.08 -0.72
C THR A 2 -27.72 14.09 -2.24
N THR A 3 -28.82 13.92 -2.95
CA THR A 3 -28.87 13.95 -4.42
C THR A 3 -29.90 14.99 -4.84
N ASN A 4 -29.51 15.95 -5.67
CA ASN A 4 -30.37 17.08 -6.09
C ASN A 4 -31.05 17.84 -4.94
N GLY A 5 -30.37 18.01 -3.80
CA GLY A 5 -30.91 18.69 -2.63
C GLY A 5 -31.76 17.81 -1.71
N ILE A 6 -32.05 16.57 -2.06
CA ILE A 6 -32.86 15.64 -1.27
C ILE A 6 -31.94 14.78 -0.41
N ASN A 7 -32.16 14.75 0.90
CA ASN A 7 -31.47 13.85 1.81
C ASN A 7 -32.17 12.49 1.83
N ILE A 8 -31.65 11.52 1.08
CA ILE A 8 -32.26 10.21 0.87
C ILE A 8 -32.52 9.47 2.21
N ASN A 9 -31.57 9.53 3.15
CA ASN A 9 -31.74 8.86 4.45
C ASN A 9 -32.89 9.46 5.26
N GLN A 10 -33.03 10.78 5.25
CA GLN A 10 -34.13 11.46 5.92
C GLN A 10 -35.44 11.15 5.27
N THR A 11 -35.53 11.17 3.93
CA THR A 11 -36.74 10.83 3.18
C THR A 11 -37.17 9.38 3.44
N VAL A 12 -36.22 8.44 3.49
CA VAL A 12 -36.50 7.04 3.83
C VAL A 12 -37.11 6.93 5.25
N GLN A 13 -36.56 7.63 6.24
CA GLN A 13 -37.06 7.65 7.60
C GLN A 13 -38.46 8.27 7.68
N GLU A 14 -38.71 9.37 6.95
CA GLU A 14 -40.02 10.00 6.88
C GLU A 14 -41.09 9.05 6.29
N VAL A 15 -40.76 8.32 5.23
CA VAL A 15 -41.67 7.33 4.63
C VAL A 15 -41.91 6.15 5.58
N GLU A 16 -40.91 5.66 6.30
CA GLU A 16 -41.09 4.61 7.32
C GLU A 16 -42.00 5.07 8.46
N LEU A 17 -41.86 6.32 8.91
CA LEU A 17 -42.75 6.90 9.93
C LEU A 17 -44.18 7.09 9.45
N LEU A 18 -44.37 7.44 8.18
CA LEU A 18 -45.69 7.55 7.57
C LEU A 18 -46.36 6.18 7.44
N LEU A 19 -45.62 5.15 7.01
CA LEU A 19 -46.11 3.77 6.94
C LEU A 19 -46.56 3.25 8.31
N ALA A 20 -45.72 3.51 9.34
CA ALA A 20 -46.04 3.07 10.71
C ALA A 20 -47.26 3.78 11.33
N LYS A 21 -47.71 4.90 10.75
CA LYS A 21 -48.90 5.66 11.19
C LYS A 21 -50.16 5.39 10.36
N SER A 22 -50.05 4.65 9.28
CA SER A 22 -51.12 4.41 8.31
C SER A 22 -51.76 3.05 8.58
N ASP A 23 -52.90 3.04 9.30
CA ASP A 23 -53.61 1.80 9.64
C ASP A 23 -54.47 1.24 8.48
N ASP A 24 -54.72 2.01 7.41
CA ASP A 24 -55.64 1.68 6.30
C ASP A 24 -54.94 1.28 4.97
N LEU A 25 -53.69 0.95 4.97
CA LEU A 25 -52.97 0.55 3.74
C LEU A 25 -53.30 -0.92 3.38
N PRO A 26 -53.61 -1.22 2.10
CA PRO A 26 -53.75 -2.61 1.66
C PRO A 26 -52.42 -3.38 1.92
N PRO A 27 -52.47 -4.59 2.51
CA PRO A 27 -51.24 -5.35 2.87
C PRO A 27 -50.24 -5.58 1.71
N ALA A 28 -50.79 -5.71 0.49
CA ALA A 28 -49.97 -5.86 -0.72
C ALA A 28 -49.17 -4.58 -1.05
N LEU A 29 -49.79 -3.40 -0.85
CA LEU A 29 -49.18 -2.11 -1.10
C LEU A 29 -48.09 -1.82 -0.03
N GLU A 30 -48.40 -2.07 1.24
CA GLU A 30 -47.48 -1.95 2.34
C GLU A 30 -46.22 -2.84 2.12
N THR A 31 -46.43 -4.10 1.75
CA THR A 31 -45.33 -5.02 1.42
C THR A 31 -44.46 -4.50 0.27
N SER A 32 -45.12 -3.95 -0.79
CA SER A 32 -44.40 -3.42 -1.95
C SER A 32 -43.57 -2.19 -1.61
N ILE A 33 -44.10 -1.26 -0.79
CA ILE A 33 -43.36 -0.07 -0.35
C ILE A 33 -42.20 -0.47 0.56
N ASN A 34 -42.40 -1.40 1.51
CA ASN A 34 -41.36 -1.91 2.36
C ASN A 34 -40.20 -2.57 1.55
N MET A 35 -40.53 -3.29 0.49
CA MET A 35 -39.57 -3.88 -0.42
C MET A 35 -38.77 -2.81 -1.21
N LEU A 36 -39.46 -1.77 -1.71
CA LEU A 36 -38.80 -0.62 -2.37
C LEU A 36 -37.86 0.13 -1.42
N LEU A 37 -38.29 0.39 -0.18
CA LEU A 37 -37.45 1.02 0.85
C LEU A 37 -36.23 0.18 1.15
N LEU A 38 -36.38 -1.14 1.24
CA LEU A 38 -35.24 -2.05 1.41
C LEU A 38 -34.24 -1.94 0.24
N VAL A 39 -34.74 -1.94 -1.00
CA VAL A 39 -33.88 -1.80 -2.19
C VAL A 39 -33.17 -0.44 -2.19
N VAL A 40 -33.89 0.66 -1.87
CA VAL A 40 -33.29 2.00 -1.77
C VAL A 40 -32.20 2.03 -0.69
N LYS A 41 -32.45 1.48 0.50
CA LYS A 41 -31.43 1.37 1.57
C LYS A 41 -30.20 0.61 1.10
N LEU A 42 -30.37 -0.55 0.46
CA LEU A 42 -29.27 -1.36 -0.07
C LEU A 42 -28.47 -0.61 -1.14
N LEU A 43 -29.12 0.18 -2.00
CA LEU A 43 -28.47 0.99 -3.01
C LEU A 43 -27.67 2.13 -2.37
N VAL A 44 -28.24 2.84 -1.40
CA VAL A 44 -27.57 3.92 -0.65
C VAL A 44 -26.34 3.38 0.08
N ASP A 45 -26.48 2.26 0.78
CA ASP A 45 -25.37 1.59 1.46
C ASP A 45 -24.24 1.23 0.47
N ARG A 46 -24.60 0.70 -0.69
CA ARG A 46 -23.63 0.28 -1.71
C ARG A 46 -22.93 1.47 -2.38
N THR A 47 -23.67 2.53 -2.67
CA THR A 47 -23.13 3.75 -3.31
C THR A 47 -22.33 4.62 -2.36
N GLY A 48 -22.60 4.55 -1.06
CA GLY A 48 -21.86 5.28 -0.02
C GLY A 48 -20.51 4.64 0.36
N LEU A 49 -20.22 3.41 -0.12
CA LEU A 49 -18.96 2.74 0.18
C LEU A 49 -17.83 3.21 -0.74
N ASN A 50 -16.75 3.68 -0.14
CA ASN A 50 -15.52 4.10 -0.82
C ASN A 50 -14.27 3.50 -0.12
N SER A 51 -13.07 3.80 -0.62
CA SER A 51 -11.83 3.30 -0.05
C SER A 51 -11.46 3.87 1.33
N ARG A 52 -12.15 4.92 1.81
CA ARG A 52 -11.94 5.52 3.13
C ARG A 52 -12.77 4.84 4.23
N ASN A 53 -13.95 4.32 3.87
CA ASN A 53 -14.91 3.73 4.81
C ASN A 53 -15.18 2.24 4.55
N SER A 54 -14.36 1.60 3.72
CA SER A 54 -14.45 0.16 3.43
C SER A 54 -13.08 -0.42 3.07
N SER A 55 -13.00 -1.74 3.00
CA SER A 55 -11.80 -2.45 2.52
C SER A 55 -11.65 -2.49 1.00
N LYS A 56 -12.41 -1.66 0.24
CA LYS A 56 -12.25 -1.58 -1.21
C LYS A 56 -10.89 -0.96 -1.55
N PRO A 57 -10.10 -1.60 -2.43
CA PRO A 57 -8.87 -0.99 -2.91
C PRO A 57 -9.17 0.32 -3.65
N PRO A 58 -8.32 1.37 -3.50
CA PRO A 58 -8.53 2.65 -4.18
C PRO A 58 -8.64 2.53 -5.71
N SER A 59 -8.04 1.50 -6.31
CA SER A 59 -8.09 1.22 -7.75
C SER A 59 -9.44 0.72 -8.24
N SER A 60 -10.25 0.12 -7.36
CA SER A 60 -11.59 -0.42 -7.67
C SER A 60 -12.72 0.38 -7.04
N ASP A 61 -12.43 1.57 -6.53
CA ASP A 61 -13.38 2.45 -5.88
C ASP A 61 -14.01 3.44 -6.88
N PRO A 62 -15.27 3.22 -7.33
CA PRO A 62 -15.94 4.12 -8.26
C PRO A 62 -16.29 5.48 -7.61
N ASN A 63 -16.34 5.54 -6.27
CA ASN A 63 -16.68 6.73 -5.50
C ASN A 63 -15.43 7.39 -4.88
N ARG A 64 -14.24 7.12 -5.44
CA ARG A 64 -13.00 7.70 -4.96
C ARG A 64 -13.06 9.22 -5.08
N GLU A 65 -13.18 9.88 -3.94
CA GLU A 65 -12.95 11.32 -3.90
C GLU A 65 -11.52 11.60 -4.36
N LYS A 66 -11.40 12.39 -5.43
CA LYS A 66 -10.08 12.95 -5.78
C LYS A 66 -9.64 13.72 -4.54
N ASN A 67 -8.49 13.38 -3.99
CA ASN A 67 -7.89 14.15 -2.90
C ASN A 67 -7.78 15.62 -3.34
N SER A 68 -8.86 16.36 -3.17
CA SER A 68 -8.80 17.79 -3.10
C SER A 68 -8.20 18.09 -1.72
N SER A 69 -6.87 18.15 -1.65
CA SER A 69 -6.22 18.77 -0.48
C SER A 69 -7.00 20.05 -0.20
N PRO A 70 -7.50 20.28 1.03
CA PRO A 70 -8.18 21.51 1.34
C PRO A 70 -7.29 22.63 0.80
N LYS A 71 -7.85 23.53 -0.02
CA LYS A 71 -7.11 24.65 -0.58
C LYS A 71 -6.53 25.39 0.62
N SER A 72 -5.29 25.07 0.98
CA SER A 72 -4.58 25.86 1.98
C SER A 72 -4.62 27.27 1.40
N GLY A 73 -5.07 28.27 2.14
CA GLY A 73 -5.05 29.66 1.69
C GLY A 73 -3.64 30.21 1.46
N LYS A 74 -2.66 29.32 1.37
CA LYS A 74 -1.24 29.60 1.12
C LYS A 74 -0.99 29.74 -0.39
N PRO A 75 -0.18 30.70 -0.83
CA PRO A 75 0.18 30.87 -2.23
C PRO A 75 0.87 29.61 -2.78
N ARG A 76 0.72 29.38 -4.12
CA ARG A 76 1.38 28.26 -4.79
C ARG A 76 2.90 28.46 -4.75
N GLY A 77 3.65 27.39 -4.43
CA GLY A 77 5.11 27.38 -4.36
C GLY A 77 5.64 27.03 -2.96
N GLY A 78 6.96 27.09 -2.80
CA GLY A 78 7.62 26.82 -1.53
C GLY A 78 7.20 27.82 -0.44
N GLN A 79 6.74 27.34 0.71
CA GLN A 79 6.35 28.15 1.83
C GLN A 79 7.58 28.65 2.60
N LYS A 80 7.47 29.80 3.28
CA LYS A 80 8.56 30.34 4.12
C LYS A 80 9.00 29.28 5.16
N GLY A 81 10.28 28.89 5.14
CA GLY A 81 10.84 27.85 5.99
C GLY A 81 10.89 26.45 5.36
N HIS A 82 10.39 26.26 4.13
CA HIS A 82 10.57 25.01 3.39
C HIS A 82 12.03 24.90 2.93
N LYS A 83 12.74 23.84 3.38
CA LYS A 83 14.06 23.50 2.84
C LYS A 83 13.86 22.99 1.41
N GLY A 84 14.15 23.84 0.40
CA GLY A 84 14.17 23.40 -0.99
C GLY A 84 15.24 22.35 -1.21
N HIS A 85 14.95 21.33 -2.02
CA HIS A 85 15.96 20.40 -2.51
C HIS A 85 16.55 20.99 -3.80
N ASN A 86 17.65 21.71 -3.66
CA ASN A 86 18.42 22.25 -4.78
C ASN A 86 19.61 21.33 -5.05
N LEU A 87 20.09 21.36 -6.32
CA LEU A 87 21.38 20.74 -6.64
C LEU A 87 22.48 21.46 -5.83
N GLU A 88 23.28 20.68 -5.12
CA GLU A 88 24.43 21.17 -4.39
C GLU A 88 25.70 21.02 -5.25
N GLN A 89 26.63 21.96 -5.11
CA GLN A 89 27.90 21.88 -5.82
C GLN A 89 28.73 20.72 -5.28
N VAL A 90 29.34 19.95 -6.19
CA VAL A 90 30.27 18.88 -5.81
C VAL A 90 31.69 19.46 -5.65
N GLY A 91 32.45 18.90 -4.70
CA GLY A 91 33.84 19.34 -4.43
C GLY A 91 34.76 18.99 -5.57
N GLU A 92 34.61 17.82 -6.19
CA GLU A 92 35.44 17.29 -7.28
C GLU A 92 34.60 17.09 -8.54
N PRO A 93 34.51 18.08 -9.43
CA PRO A 93 33.80 17.95 -10.71
C PRO A 93 34.62 17.14 -11.71
N ASP A 94 33.99 16.35 -12.58
CA ASP A 94 34.63 15.53 -13.63
C ASP A 94 35.47 16.36 -14.61
N LYS A 95 35.08 17.63 -14.83
CA LYS A 95 35.79 18.52 -15.74
C LYS A 95 35.76 19.96 -15.23
N ILE A 96 36.92 20.60 -15.23
CA ILE A 96 37.08 22.04 -14.96
C ILE A 96 37.42 22.75 -16.27
N THR A 97 36.63 23.74 -16.62
CA THR A 97 36.87 24.60 -17.80
C THR A 97 37.09 26.04 -17.33
N PRO A 98 38.34 26.52 -17.30
CA PRO A 98 38.63 27.90 -16.90
C PRO A 98 38.17 28.87 -18.00
N ILE A 99 37.43 29.91 -17.60
CA ILE A 99 37.01 31.00 -18.49
C ILE A 99 37.88 32.21 -18.14
N LYS A 100 38.64 32.69 -19.09
CA LYS A 100 39.48 33.87 -18.90
C LYS A 100 38.74 35.13 -19.37
N ILE A 101 39.00 36.24 -18.69
CA ILE A 101 38.50 37.55 -19.08
C ILE A 101 39.19 37.99 -20.40
N ASP A 102 38.41 38.36 -21.37
CA ASP A 102 38.99 39.01 -22.58
C ASP A 102 39.45 40.45 -22.19
N ARG A 103 40.75 40.66 -22.10
CA ARG A 103 41.34 41.93 -21.71
C ARG A 103 40.98 43.10 -22.59
N ARG A 104 40.43 42.89 -23.79
CA ARG A 104 39.95 43.90 -24.69
C ARG A 104 38.59 44.49 -24.25
N THR A 105 37.88 43.78 -23.39
CA THR A 105 36.54 44.17 -22.91
C THR A 105 36.56 44.90 -21.57
N ILE A 106 37.73 45.05 -20.97
CA ILE A 106 37.94 45.74 -19.68
C ILE A 106 38.80 47.01 -19.90
N PRO A 107 38.71 48.06 -19.04
CA PRO A 107 39.59 49.25 -19.07
C PRO A 107 41.06 48.90 -19.02
N ARG A 108 41.90 49.77 -19.60
CA ARG A 108 43.37 49.57 -19.51
C ARG A 108 43.82 49.84 -18.08
N GLY A 109 44.64 48.96 -17.53
CA GLY A 109 45.17 49.07 -16.16
C GLY A 109 45.89 47.81 -15.69
N GLU A 110 46.47 47.87 -14.52
CA GLU A 110 47.00 46.69 -13.84
C GLU A 110 45.89 45.99 -13.06
N TYR A 111 45.88 44.64 -13.11
CA TYR A 111 44.88 43.82 -12.46
C TYR A 111 45.53 42.68 -11.67
N ILE A 112 44.97 42.44 -10.49
CA ILE A 112 45.37 41.34 -9.60
C ILE A 112 44.36 40.22 -9.78
N GLU A 113 44.82 38.95 -9.92
CA GLU A 113 43.95 37.80 -10.03
C GLU A 113 43.42 37.41 -8.62
N CYS A 114 42.11 37.50 -8.42
CA CYS A 114 41.41 37.30 -7.13
C CYS A 114 40.73 35.95 -7.01
N GLY A 115 41.00 35.00 -7.92
CA GLY A 115 40.39 33.67 -7.94
C GLY A 115 39.23 33.53 -8.92
N TYR A 116 38.30 32.63 -8.67
CA TYR A 116 37.27 32.23 -9.62
C TYR A 116 35.88 32.23 -8.96
N GLU A 117 34.88 32.74 -9.64
CA GLU A 117 33.48 32.34 -9.36
C GLU A 117 33.23 30.96 -9.97
N LYS A 118 32.62 30.06 -9.20
CA LYS A 118 32.36 28.68 -9.62
C LYS A 118 30.88 28.49 -9.93
N ARG A 119 30.58 27.91 -11.09
CA ARG A 119 29.24 27.45 -11.48
C ARG A 119 29.38 26.04 -12.04
N GLN A 120 28.48 25.14 -11.63
CA GLN A 120 28.50 23.75 -12.09
C GLN A 120 27.22 23.43 -12.87
N VAL A 121 27.38 22.69 -13.95
CA VAL A 121 26.30 22.14 -14.77
C VAL A 121 26.37 20.65 -14.66
N PHE A 122 25.28 20.04 -14.21
CA PHE A 122 25.13 18.59 -14.13
C PHE A 122 24.51 18.10 -15.44
N ASP A 123 25.14 17.16 -16.09
CA ASP A 123 24.68 16.56 -17.33
C ASP A 123 24.83 15.05 -17.28
N ILE A 124 24.14 14.31 -18.15
CA ILE A 124 24.19 12.87 -18.25
C ILE A 124 24.77 12.49 -19.61
N ARG A 125 25.78 11.63 -19.61
CA ARG A 125 26.32 11.05 -20.82
C ARG A 125 26.11 9.54 -20.81
N ILE A 126 25.21 9.05 -21.68
CA ILE A 126 24.92 7.63 -21.83
C ILE A 126 25.32 7.20 -23.24
N SER A 127 26.09 6.12 -23.35
CA SER A 127 26.56 5.61 -24.64
C SER A 127 26.52 4.08 -24.69
N ARG A 128 26.31 3.55 -25.90
CA ARG A 128 26.47 2.12 -26.17
C ARG A 128 27.94 1.73 -25.96
N HIS A 129 28.18 0.63 -25.24
CA HIS A 129 29.49 0.03 -25.06
C HIS A 129 29.48 -1.41 -25.58
N VAL A 130 30.37 -1.74 -26.53
CA VAL A 130 30.51 -3.07 -27.12
C VAL A 130 31.89 -3.62 -26.84
N THR A 131 31.97 -4.79 -26.21
CA THR A 131 33.22 -5.52 -25.98
C THR A 131 33.28 -6.71 -26.91
N GLU A 132 34.34 -6.81 -27.70
CA GLU A 132 34.65 -7.96 -28.56
C GLU A 132 35.65 -8.86 -27.87
N TYR A 133 35.30 -10.11 -27.68
CA TYR A 133 36.23 -11.15 -27.15
C TYR A 133 36.75 -11.97 -28.31
N ARG A 134 38.08 -12.04 -28.46
CA ARG A 134 38.76 -12.83 -29.50
C ARG A 134 39.46 -14.01 -28.87
N ALA A 135 38.92 -15.20 -28.98
CA ALA A 135 39.57 -16.43 -28.53
C ALA A 135 40.62 -16.89 -29.58
N GLN A 136 41.86 -17.07 -29.13
CA GLN A 136 42.92 -17.61 -29.98
C GLN A 136 42.56 -19.03 -30.43
N VAL A 137 42.85 -19.34 -31.69
CA VAL A 137 42.70 -20.66 -32.28
C VAL A 137 44.09 -21.14 -32.70
N LEU A 138 44.52 -22.29 -32.19
CA LEU A 138 45.73 -22.98 -32.60
C LEU A 138 45.36 -24.26 -33.31
N GLU A 139 46.13 -24.63 -34.36
CA GLU A 139 45.96 -25.87 -35.09
C GLU A 139 47.31 -26.65 -35.06
N ASN A 140 47.29 -27.93 -34.77
CA ASN A 140 48.46 -28.75 -34.75
C ASN A 140 48.72 -29.40 -36.15
N ALA A 141 49.85 -30.09 -36.30
CA ALA A 141 50.23 -30.73 -37.59
C ALA A 141 49.24 -31.82 -38.05
N SER A 142 48.34 -32.34 -37.20
CA SER A 142 47.29 -33.28 -37.56
C SER A 142 45.97 -32.62 -37.92
N GLY A 143 45.90 -31.28 -38.01
CA GLY A 143 44.67 -30.54 -38.31
C GLY A 143 43.71 -30.37 -37.13
N LYS A 144 44.09 -30.76 -35.89
CA LYS A 144 43.25 -30.59 -34.70
C LYS A 144 43.35 -29.16 -34.20
N ARG A 145 42.17 -28.52 -34.04
CA ARG A 145 42.02 -27.14 -33.57
C ARG A 145 41.77 -27.06 -32.07
N PHE A 146 42.40 -26.10 -31.46
CA PHE A 146 42.29 -25.74 -30.04
C PHE A 146 41.87 -24.29 -29.95
N VAL A 147 40.76 -24.00 -29.26
CA VAL A 147 40.23 -22.66 -29.11
C VAL A 147 40.34 -22.26 -27.64
N ALA A 148 40.81 -21.03 -27.38
CA ALA A 148 40.83 -20.49 -26.02
C ALA A 148 39.42 -20.37 -25.46
N THR A 149 39.27 -20.57 -24.15
CA THR A 149 37.98 -20.52 -23.46
C THR A 149 37.51 -19.06 -23.31
N PHE A 150 36.29 -18.80 -23.69
CA PHE A 150 35.66 -17.50 -23.45
C PHE A 150 35.38 -17.29 -21.96
N PRO A 151 35.33 -16.02 -21.48
CA PRO A 151 34.94 -15.72 -20.12
C PRO A 151 33.57 -16.25 -19.77
N MET A 152 33.31 -16.54 -18.49
CA MET A 152 32.03 -16.97 -17.99
C MET A 152 30.93 -15.97 -18.37
N GLY A 153 29.81 -16.47 -18.93
CA GLY A 153 28.70 -15.64 -19.41
C GLY A 153 28.82 -15.17 -20.84
N VAL A 154 29.95 -15.43 -21.54
CA VAL A 154 30.12 -15.15 -23.00
C VAL A 154 29.94 -16.47 -23.75
N SER A 155 28.74 -16.70 -24.29
CA SER A 155 28.34 -17.98 -24.90
C SER A 155 27.80 -17.88 -26.31
N ARG A 156 27.50 -16.65 -26.81
CA ARG A 156 26.89 -16.41 -28.11
C ARG A 156 27.75 -15.44 -28.94
N ALA A 157 27.61 -15.52 -30.24
CA ALA A 157 28.31 -14.60 -31.15
C ALA A 157 27.96 -13.11 -30.87
N THR A 158 26.71 -12.85 -30.52
CA THR A 158 26.22 -11.56 -30.03
C THR A 158 25.24 -11.78 -28.88
N GLN A 159 25.34 -10.97 -27.84
CA GLN A 159 24.47 -11.06 -26.68
C GLN A 159 24.33 -9.74 -25.96
N TYR A 160 23.22 -9.56 -25.23
CA TYR A 160 23.02 -8.41 -24.36
C TYR A 160 23.82 -8.54 -23.06
N GLY A 161 24.51 -7.48 -22.67
CA GLY A 161 25.24 -7.40 -21.42
C GLY A 161 24.29 -7.27 -20.20
N GLY A 162 24.87 -7.47 -19.01
CA GLY A 162 24.12 -7.40 -17.75
C GLY A 162 23.43 -6.06 -17.50
N SER A 163 24.07 -4.95 -17.86
CA SER A 163 23.51 -3.60 -17.70
C SER A 163 22.24 -3.38 -18.51
N ILE A 164 22.21 -3.86 -19.76
CA ILE A 164 21.01 -3.76 -20.63
C ILE A 164 19.85 -4.56 -20.01
N LYS A 165 20.14 -5.82 -19.60
CA LYS A 165 19.13 -6.67 -18.97
C LYS A 165 18.58 -6.06 -17.68
N ALA A 166 19.45 -5.55 -16.80
CA ALA A 166 19.04 -4.92 -15.54
C ALA A 166 18.19 -3.66 -15.78
N ASN A 167 18.58 -2.79 -16.74
CA ASN A 167 17.78 -1.61 -17.08
C ASN A 167 16.41 -1.99 -17.65
N ALA A 168 16.34 -2.98 -18.55
CA ALA A 168 15.06 -3.44 -19.11
C ALA A 168 14.12 -3.99 -18.03
N VAL A 169 14.65 -4.79 -17.07
CA VAL A 169 13.91 -5.29 -15.91
C VAL A 169 13.44 -4.13 -15.03
N TYR A 170 14.32 -3.17 -14.71
CA TYR A 170 13.97 -1.99 -13.91
C TYR A 170 12.86 -1.17 -14.55
N MET A 171 12.98 -0.90 -15.86
CA MET A 171 11.97 -0.14 -16.61
C MET A 171 10.62 -0.87 -16.68
N SER A 172 10.61 -2.19 -16.89
CA SER A 172 9.37 -2.97 -16.99
C SER A 172 8.72 -3.24 -15.64
N MET A 173 9.49 -3.66 -14.63
CA MET A 173 8.95 -4.16 -13.37
C MET A 173 8.79 -3.07 -12.32
N PHE A 174 9.70 -2.09 -12.27
CA PHE A 174 9.63 -1.03 -11.27
C PHE A 174 9.00 0.25 -11.81
N GLN A 175 9.40 0.68 -13.02
CA GLN A 175 8.83 1.87 -13.66
C GLN A 175 7.52 1.59 -14.38
N LEU A 176 7.11 0.31 -14.53
CA LEU A 176 5.88 -0.13 -15.19
C LEU A 176 5.76 0.40 -16.64
N ILE A 177 6.88 0.53 -17.34
CA ILE A 177 6.89 0.97 -18.73
C ILE A 177 6.51 -0.22 -19.63
N PRO A 178 5.55 -0.05 -20.57
CA PRO A 178 5.19 -1.09 -21.54
C PRO A 178 6.38 -1.58 -22.35
N TYR A 179 6.44 -2.86 -22.67
CA TYR A 179 7.59 -3.49 -23.37
C TYR A 179 7.92 -2.84 -24.70
N GLU A 180 6.91 -2.46 -25.48
CA GLU A 180 7.10 -1.76 -26.76
C GLU A 180 7.81 -0.41 -26.58
N ARG A 181 7.49 0.33 -25.52
CA ARG A 181 8.15 1.60 -25.22
C ARG A 181 9.60 1.39 -24.74
N ILE A 182 9.87 0.29 -24.03
CA ILE A 182 11.24 -0.07 -23.67
C ILE A 182 12.05 -0.42 -24.92
N GLN A 183 11.46 -1.16 -25.85
CA GLN A 183 12.07 -1.47 -27.15
C GLN A 183 12.43 -0.17 -27.89
N THR A 184 11.48 0.74 -28.05
CA THR A 184 11.68 2.05 -28.69
C THR A 184 12.78 2.86 -28.00
N HIS A 185 12.78 2.89 -26.67
CA HIS A 185 13.80 3.59 -25.88
C HIS A 185 15.22 3.09 -26.16
N PHE A 186 15.44 1.77 -26.18
CA PHE A 186 16.78 1.22 -26.47
C PHE A 186 17.19 1.40 -27.92
N ASP A 187 16.26 1.32 -28.86
CA ASP A 187 16.54 1.51 -30.27
C ASP A 187 16.86 2.97 -30.58
N GLU A 188 16.01 3.91 -30.20
CA GLU A 188 16.17 5.34 -30.52
C GLU A 188 17.36 5.99 -29.79
N LEU A 189 17.59 5.69 -28.52
CA LEU A 189 18.65 6.35 -27.76
C LEU A 189 20.02 5.68 -27.92
N PHE A 190 20.07 4.37 -28.15
CA PHE A 190 21.33 3.62 -28.15
C PHE A 190 21.61 2.86 -29.45
N GLY A 191 20.67 2.78 -30.37
CA GLY A 191 20.76 1.91 -31.54
C GLY A 191 20.90 0.44 -31.18
N ILE A 192 20.23 -0.01 -30.09
CA ILE A 192 20.26 -1.38 -29.60
C ILE A 192 18.88 -2.01 -29.80
N PRO A 193 18.68 -2.86 -30.80
CA PRO A 193 17.40 -3.51 -31.05
C PRO A 193 17.16 -4.57 -29.96
N ILE A 194 16.06 -4.44 -29.23
CA ILE A 194 15.61 -5.41 -28.22
C ILE A 194 14.18 -5.81 -28.56
N SER A 195 13.87 -7.10 -28.65
CA SER A 195 12.50 -7.55 -28.82
C SER A 195 11.74 -7.58 -27.50
N THR A 196 10.41 -7.44 -27.54
CA THR A 196 9.54 -7.62 -26.38
C THR A 196 9.72 -9.01 -25.73
N GLY A 197 9.90 -10.05 -26.53
CA GLY A 197 10.21 -11.41 -26.04
C GLY A 197 11.55 -11.48 -25.29
N SER A 198 12.55 -10.68 -25.69
CA SER A 198 13.81 -10.58 -24.91
C SER A 198 13.59 -9.95 -23.54
N ILE A 199 12.71 -8.95 -23.42
CA ILE A 199 12.36 -8.31 -22.15
C ILE A 199 11.65 -9.29 -21.24
N VAL A 200 10.70 -10.10 -21.77
CA VAL A 200 10.05 -11.18 -21.00
C VAL A 200 11.09 -12.17 -20.46
N ASN A 201 12.04 -12.59 -21.30
CA ASN A 201 13.10 -13.52 -20.87
C ASN A 201 14.03 -12.87 -19.82
N PHE A 202 14.32 -11.57 -19.91
CA PHE A 202 15.12 -10.88 -18.89
C PHE A 202 14.37 -10.82 -17.54
N ASN A 203 13.06 -10.60 -17.56
CA ASN A 203 12.24 -10.64 -16.34
C ASN A 203 12.20 -12.04 -15.73
N ALA A 204 12.08 -13.09 -16.56
CA ALA A 204 12.13 -14.48 -16.09
C ALA A 204 13.51 -14.85 -15.50
N ASP A 205 14.60 -14.45 -16.16
CA ASP A 205 15.97 -14.63 -15.63
C ASP A 205 16.15 -13.89 -14.29
N ALA A 206 15.62 -12.68 -14.17
CA ALA A 206 15.69 -11.88 -12.95
C ALA A 206 14.91 -12.56 -11.82
N TYR A 207 13.70 -13.04 -12.08
CA TYR A 207 12.88 -13.78 -11.11
C TYR A 207 13.64 -14.99 -10.55
N GLN A 208 14.20 -15.82 -11.42
CA GLN A 208 14.97 -17.01 -10.97
C GLN A 208 16.19 -16.63 -10.11
N ARG A 209 16.85 -15.51 -10.41
CA ARG A 209 18.01 -15.02 -9.61
C ARG A 209 17.62 -14.44 -8.27
N LEU A 210 16.36 -14.03 -8.10
CA LEU A 210 15.85 -13.46 -6.84
C LEU A 210 15.43 -14.54 -5.82
N ASP A 211 15.42 -15.82 -6.19
CA ASP A 211 15.04 -16.93 -5.29
C ASP A 211 15.85 -16.92 -3.97
N VAL A 212 17.16 -16.70 -4.06
CA VAL A 212 18.02 -16.57 -2.87
C VAL A 212 17.65 -15.36 -2.02
N PHE A 213 17.31 -14.25 -2.66
CA PHE A 213 16.87 -13.02 -1.98
C PHE A 213 15.51 -13.22 -1.32
N GLU A 214 14.56 -13.87 -1.99
CA GLU A 214 13.25 -14.20 -1.43
C GLU A 214 13.37 -15.09 -0.20
N SER A 215 14.21 -16.14 -0.27
CA SER A 215 14.51 -16.98 0.87
C SER A 215 15.12 -16.20 2.05
N LEU A 216 15.97 -15.21 1.76
CA LEU A 216 16.51 -14.30 2.78
C LEU A 216 15.41 -13.41 3.36
N ALA A 217 14.54 -12.82 2.53
CA ALA A 217 13.44 -11.97 2.97
C ALA A 217 12.50 -12.75 3.90
N ILE A 218 12.12 -13.98 3.55
CA ILE A 218 11.32 -14.88 4.40
C ILE A 218 12.01 -15.09 5.76
N LYS A 219 13.31 -15.39 5.75
CA LYS A 219 14.09 -15.59 6.98
C LYS A 219 14.13 -14.34 7.86
N MET A 220 14.28 -13.16 7.25
CA MET A 220 14.34 -11.88 7.97
C MET A 220 12.96 -11.49 8.54
N LEU A 221 11.88 -11.72 7.78
CA LEU A 221 10.52 -11.47 8.23
C LEU A 221 10.13 -12.39 9.41
N ARG A 222 10.54 -13.67 9.38
CA ARG A 222 10.30 -14.60 10.51
C ARG A 222 10.98 -14.17 11.81
N LYS A 223 12.10 -13.45 11.73
CA LYS A 223 12.90 -12.99 12.87
C LYS A 223 12.55 -11.58 13.33
N ALA A 224 11.63 -10.91 12.64
CA ALA A 224 11.24 -9.56 12.97
C ALA A 224 10.46 -9.51 14.29
N ASP A 225 10.54 -8.39 15.01
CA ASP A 225 9.73 -8.17 16.22
C ASP A 225 8.27 -7.89 15.87
N VAL A 226 8.04 -7.25 14.71
CA VAL A 226 6.72 -6.84 14.21
C VAL A 226 6.55 -7.26 12.76
N LEU A 227 5.41 -7.83 12.43
CA LEU A 227 5.02 -8.23 11.10
C LEU A 227 3.62 -7.74 10.76
N HIS A 228 3.49 -6.97 9.70
CA HIS A 228 2.21 -6.58 9.12
C HIS A 228 1.82 -7.56 8.03
N VAL A 229 0.60 -8.07 8.09
CA VAL A 229 0.07 -8.99 7.08
C VAL A 229 -1.30 -8.55 6.61
N ASP A 230 -1.52 -8.70 5.31
CA ASP A 230 -2.79 -8.41 4.63
C ASP A 230 -2.86 -9.22 3.33
N GLU A 231 -4.04 -9.39 2.75
CA GLU A 231 -4.20 -10.04 1.46
C GLU A 231 -5.20 -9.31 0.57
N THR A 232 -4.93 -9.29 -0.71
CA THR A 232 -5.82 -8.69 -1.70
C THR A 232 -6.04 -9.61 -2.89
N GLY A 233 -7.26 -9.62 -3.42
CA GLY A 233 -7.60 -10.42 -4.59
C GLY A 233 -7.23 -9.69 -5.88
N VAL A 234 -6.59 -10.40 -6.81
CA VAL A 234 -6.30 -9.93 -8.17
C VAL A 234 -6.91 -10.90 -9.18
N ASN A 235 -7.28 -10.42 -10.35
CA ASN A 235 -7.73 -11.27 -11.44
C ASN A 235 -6.64 -11.33 -12.51
N VAL A 236 -6.23 -12.54 -12.86
CA VAL A 236 -5.26 -12.81 -13.91
C VAL A 236 -5.91 -13.81 -14.87
N ASP A 237 -6.07 -13.43 -16.14
CA ASP A 237 -6.71 -14.24 -17.18
C ASP A 237 -8.07 -14.82 -16.76
N GLY A 238 -8.90 -13.99 -16.10
CA GLY A 238 -10.23 -14.37 -15.64
C GLY A 238 -10.26 -15.22 -14.35
N LYS A 239 -9.11 -15.63 -13.82
CA LYS A 239 -8.99 -16.38 -12.57
C LYS A 239 -8.66 -15.46 -11.40
N ARG A 240 -9.31 -15.70 -10.25
CA ARG A 240 -9.01 -14.99 -9.01
C ARG A 240 -7.77 -15.59 -8.36
N LEU A 241 -6.73 -14.78 -8.18
CA LEU A 241 -5.58 -15.06 -7.34
C LEU A 241 -5.56 -14.14 -6.13
N TRP A 242 -4.79 -14.50 -5.13
CA TRP A 242 -4.60 -13.71 -3.92
C TRP A 242 -3.14 -13.31 -3.78
N LEU A 243 -2.90 -12.03 -3.56
CA LEU A 243 -1.60 -11.52 -3.19
C LEU A 243 -1.56 -11.40 -1.67
N HIS A 244 -0.69 -12.17 -1.04
CA HIS A 244 -0.40 -12.10 0.38
C HIS A 244 0.77 -11.17 0.61
N ASN A 245 0.59 -10.16 1.45
CA ASN A 245 1.65 -9.27 1.87
C ASN A 245 2.12 -9.65 3.28
N ALA A 246 3.43 -9.72 3.47
CA ALA A 246 4.08 -9.80 4.77
C ALA A 246 5.19 -8.76 4.81
N SER A 247 5.13 -7.79 5.73
CA SER A 247 6.05 -6.65 5.71
C SER A 247 6.39 -6.12 7.09
N ASN A 248 7.54 -5.45 7.18
CA ASN A 248 7.95 -4.60 8.30
C ASN A 248 8.61 -3.32 7.75
N SER A 249 9.29 -2.55 8.57
CA SER A 249 9.97 -1.30 8.14
C SER A 249 11.12 -1.51 7.15
N GLN A 250 11.67 -2.72 7.01
CA GLN A 250 12.85 -3.01 6.20
C GLN A 250 12.58 -3.99 5.06
N TRP A 251 11.63 -4.91 5.23
CA TRP A 251 11.38 -6.02 4.33
C TRP A 251 9.91 -6.08 3.92
N THR A 252 9.67 -6.39 2.66
CA THR A 252 8.33 -6.67 2.13
C THR A 252 8.40 -7.90 1.24
N LEU A 253 7.54 -8.87 1.53
CA LEU A 253 7.27 -10.03 0.69
C LEU A 253 5.84 -9.94 0.19
N ILE A 254 5.67 -10.03 -1.12
CA ILE A 254 4.36 -10.17 -1.77
C ILE A 254 4.37 -11.50 -2.51
N ALA A 255 3.55 -12.44 -2.04
CA ALA A 255 3.44 -13.77 -2.63
C ALA A 255 2.05 -13.98 -3.26
N ALA A 256 2.02 -14.47 -4.49
CA ALA A 256 0.78 -14.82 -5.17
C ALA A 256 0.39 -16.28 -4.86
N HIS A 257 -0.90 -16.51 -4.56
CA HIS A 257 -1.41 -17.84 -4.31
C HIS A 257 -2.86 -18.01 -4.82
N GLU A 258 -3.27 -19.22 -5.19
CA GLU A 258 -4.64 -19.48 -5.64
C GLU A 258 -5.65 -19.42 -4.51
N LYS A 259 -5.24 -19.78 -3.28
CA LYS A 259 -6.07 -19.73 -2.08
C LYS A 259 -5.80 -18.49 -1.25
N ARG A 260 -6.82 -18.05 -0.51
CA ARG A 260 -6.71 -16.95 0.46
C ARG A 260 -6.33 -17.43 1.86
N GLY A 261 -6.73 -18.63 2.25
CA GLY A 261 -6.77 -19.12 3.63
C GLY A 261 -5.44 -19.58 4.19
N LYS A 262 -5.55 -20.36 5.29
CA LYS A 262 -4.40 -20.90 6.04
C LYS A 262 -3.42 -21.66 5.16
N ASP A 263 -3.91 -22.48 4.22
CA ASP A 263 -3.06 -23.26 3.32
C ASP A 263 -2.07 -22.35 2.55
N ALA A 264 -2.55 -21.21 2.03
CA ALA A 264 -1.69 -20.25 1.35
C ALA A 264 -0.64 -19.64 2.29
N MET A 265 -1.04 -19.28 3.52
CA MET A 265 -0.12 -18.74 4.52
C MET A 265 0.93 -19.76 4.94
N ASP A 266 0.56 -21.05 5.02
CA ASP A 266 1.47 -22.15 5.32
C ASP A 266 2.47 -22.36 4.17
N ASP A 267 2.01 -22.32 2.91
CA ASP A 267 2.86 -22.48 1.71
C ASP A 267 3.84 -21.30 1.56
N ILE A 268 3.41 -20.07 1.84
CA ILE A 268 4.26 -18.85 1.85
C ILE A 268 5.31 -18.91 2.96
N ASN A 269 5.02 -19.64 4.02
CA ASN A 269 6.00 -20.09 4.97
C ASN A 269 6.68 -18.94 5.79
N VAL A 270 5.95 -17.85 6.06
CA VAL A 270 6.38 -16.77 6.98
C VAL A 270 5.69 -16.90 8.33
N ILE A 271 4.36 -16.81 8.36
CA ILE A 271 3.54 -16.75 9.58
C ILE A 271 3.68 -18.00 10.46
N PRO A 272 3.74 -19.25 9.92
CA PRO A 272 3.84 -20.44 10.76
C PRO A 272 5.06 -20.49 11.69
N TYR A 273 6.10 -19.70 11.38
CA TYR A 273 7.34 -19.65 12.18
C TYR A 273 7.61 -18.28 12.80
N PHE A 274 6.65 -17.38 12.71
CA PHE A 274 6.75 -16.05 13.28
C PHE A 274 6.31 -16.07 14.76
N THR A 275 7.09 -15.45 15.65
CA THR A 275 6.86 -15.43 17.10
C THR A 275 6.69 -14.04 17.68
N GLY A 276 6.82 -12.98 16.88
CA GLY A 276 6.69 -11.58 17.28
C GLY A 276 5.24 -11.09 17.28
N LEU A 277 5.07 -9.79 17.10
CA LEU A 277 3.77 -9.12 17.04
C LEU A 277 3.21 -9.18 15.61
N LEU A 278 2.12 -9.92 15.40
CA LEU A 278 1.45 -10.07 14.12
C LEU A 278 0.30 -9.08 13.99
N ILE A 279 0.45 -8.07 13.14
CA ILE A 279 -0.55 -7.03 12.88
C ILE A 279 -1.41 -7.42 11.68
N HIS A 280 -2.73 -7.57 11.86
CA HIS A 280 -3.67 -8.01 10.83
C HIS A 280 -5.08 -7.42 11.02
N ASP A 281 -6.01 -7.71 10.07
CA ASP A 281 -7.39 -7.19 9.99
C ASP A 281 -8.40 -7.98 10.80
N HIS A 282 -8.21 -8.69 11.77
CA HIS A 282 -9.19 -9.56 12.49
C HIS A 282 -9.72 -10.74 11.65
N TRP A 283 -9.14 -11.07 10.49
CA TRP A 283 -9.61 -12.23 9.75
C TRP A 283 -9.24 -13.53 10.48
N LYS A 284 -10.23 -14.38 10.70
CA LYS A 284 -10.12 -15.53 11.59
C LYS A 284 -8.98 -16.52 11.31
N PRO A 285 -8.58 -16.79 10.04
CA PRO A 285 -7.46 -17.67 9.76
C PRO A 285 -6.13 -17.27 10.41
N TYR A 286 -5.88 -15.98 10.65
CA TYR A 286 -4.69 -15.52 11.36
C TYR A 286 -4.62 -16.05 12.80
N TYR A 287 -5.75 -16.09 13.50
CA TYR A 287 -5.84 -16.62 14.88
C TYR A 287 -5.66 -18.15 15.00
N ARG A 288 -5.41 -18.84 13.89
CA ARG A 288 -5.02 -20.25 13.90
C ARG A 288 -3.52 -20.47 14.17
N TYR A 289 -2.76 -19.38 14.20
CA TYR A 289 -1.34 -19.39 14.56
C TYR A 289 -1.20 -18.94 16.01
N GLU A 290 -0.72 -19.82 16.87
CA GLU A 290 -0.64 -19.60 18.33
C GLU A 290 0.71 -19.00 18.76
N LEU A 291 1.73 -19.04 17.87
CA LEU A 291 3.07 -18.55 18.18
C LEU A 291 3.15 -17.03 18.29
N PRO A 292 2.57 -16.23 17.38
CA PRO A 292 2.65 -14.78 17.45
C PRO A 292 1.66 -14.18 18.46
N ASP A 293 2.04 -13.07 19.04
CA ASP A 293 1.09 -12.17 19.70
C ASP A 293 0.27 -11.43 18.65
N HIS A 294 -1.06 -11.53 18.70
CA HIS A 294 -1.96 -10.88 17.74
C HIS A 294 -2.19 -9.42 18.07
N VAL A 295 -2.16 -8.57 17.06
CA VAL A 295 -2.49 -7.15 17.16
C VAL A 295 -3.40 -6.77 15.98
N LEU A 296 -4.47 -6.03 16.28
CA LEU A 296 -5.41 -5.60 15.25
C LEU A 296 -4.95 -4.30 14.59
N CYS A 297 -5.04 -4.28 13.25
CA CYS A 297 -4.64 -3.13 12.46
C CYS A 297 -5.58 -1.94 12.67
N ASN A 298 -5.09 -0.87 13.26
CA ASN A 298 -5.87 0.35 13.50
C ASN A 298 -6.33 1.05 12.22
N ALA A 299 -5.61 0.90 11.11
CA ALA A 299 -6.05 1.44 9.82
C ALA A 299 -7.38 0.81 9.34
N HIS A 300 -7.56 -0.50 9.58
CA HIS A 300 -8.83 -1.19 9.32
C HIS A 300 -9.92 -0.75 10.30
N HIS A 301 -9.62 -0.65 11.60
CA HIS A 301 -10.56 -0.11 12.59
C HIS A 301 -11.04 1.30 12.23
N LYS A 302 -10.14 2.20 11.85
CA LYS A 302 -10.49 3.58 11.45
C LYS A 302 -11.44 3.60 10.26
N ARG A 303 -11.20 2.81 9.20
CA ARG A 303 -12.13 2.73 8.06
C ARG A 303 -13.52 2.26 8.47
N GLU A 304 -13.60 1.27 9.36
CA GLU A 304 -14.89 0.78 9.86
C GLU A 304 -15.56 1.78 10.81
N LEU A 305 -14.80 2.52 11.61
CA LEU A 305 -15.30 3.59 12.47
C LEU A 305 -15.83 4.77 11.64
N THR A 306 -15.09 5.20 10.63
CA THR A 306 -15.54 6.21 9.66
C THR A 306 -16.86 5.79 9.01
N ARG A 307 -16.96 4.52 8.56
CA ARG A 307 -18.21 3.98 8.02
C ARG A 307 -19.34 3.99 9.04
N ALA A 308 -19.10 3.56 10.27
CA ALA A 308 -20.13 3.52 11.32
C ALA A 308 -20.66 4.93 11.62
N TYR A 309 -19.80 5.95 11.57
CA TYR A 309 -20.19 7.34 11.73
C TYR A 309 -20.96 7.86 10.50
N GLU A 310 -20.40 7.70 9.29
CA GLU A 310 -20.95 8.29 8.06
C GLU A 310 -22.26 7.63 7.60
N GLN A 311 -22.39 6.31 7.74
CA GLN A 311 -23.53 5.55 7.23
C GLN A 311 -24.54 5.17 8.29
N ASP A 312 -24.08 4.75 9.47
CA ASP A 312 -24.97 4.30 10.54
C ASP A 312 -25.26 5.42 11.59
N GLY A 313 -24.68 6.65 11.42
CA GLY A 313 -24.90 7.80 12.28
C GLY A 313 -24.29 7.69 13.69
N GLN A 314 -23.41 6.73 13.93
CA GLN A 314 -22.87 6.37 15.24
C GLN A 314 -21.86 7.37 15.76
N GLN A 315 -22.24 8.24 16.69
CA GLN A 315 -21.38 9.28 17.24
C GLN A 315 -20.20 8.73 18.06
N TRP A 316 -20.41 7.58 18.72
CA TRP A 316 -19.35 6.89 19.45
C TRP A 316 -18.18 6.51 18.53
N ALA A 317 -18.46 6.20 17.26
CA ALA A 317 -17.43 5.76 16.30
C ALA A 317 -16.45 6.90 15.97
N LEU A 318 -16.95 8.11 15.74
CA LEU A 318 -16.10 9.29 15.55
C LEU A 318 -15.24 9.59 16.79
N LYS A 319 -15.81 9.46 17.99
CA LYS A 319 -15.06 9.64 19.24
C LYS A 319 -13.98 8.59 19.43
N MET A 320 -14.23 7.34 19.03
CA MET A 320 -13.26 6.24 19.10
C MET A 320 -12.14 6.45 18.08
N GLU A 321 -12.44 6.88 16.87
CA GLU A 321 -11.44 7.21 15.85
C GLU A 321 -10.47 8.29 16.35
N ASN A 322 -11.02 9.39 16.88
CA ASN A 322 -10.22 10.47 17.47
C ASN A 322 -9.37 9.99 18.67
N LEU A 323 -9.91 9.09 19.50
CA LEU A 323 -9.18 8.51 20.63
C LEU A 323 -7.98 7.69 20.16
N LEU A 324 -8.16 6.85 19.12
CA LEU A 324 -7.08 6.05 18.54
C LEU A 324 -5.99 6.94 17.92
N ASP A 325 -6.37 8.04 17.25
CA ASP A 325 -5.42 9.00 16.70
C ASP A 325 -4.61 9.73 17.78
N GLN A 326 -5.26 10.09 18.89
CA GLN A 326 -4.56 10.69 20.02
C GLN A 326 -3.57 9.72 20.66
N ILE A 327 -3.97 8.47 20.89
CA ILE A 327 -3.08 7.42 21.43
C ILE A 327 -1.89 7.22 20.51
N ASN A 328 -2.11 7.12 19.20
CA ASN A 328 -1.05 6.96 18.21
C ASN A 328 -0.07 8.14 18.23
N SER A 329 -0.58 9.37 18.24
CA SER A 329 0.25 10.58 18.27
C SER A 329 1.11 10.65 19.52
N GLU A 330 0.55 10.36 20.69
CA GLU A 330 1.32 10.33 21.96
C GLU A 330 2.33 9.20 22.01
N THR A 331 2.01 8.05 21.41
CA THR A 331 2.94 6.92 21.31
C THR A 331 4.14 7.27 20.44
N ILE A 332 3.91 7.96 19.31
CA ILE A 332 5.00 8.44 18.42
C ILE A 332 5.88 9.45 19.16
N ILE A 333 5.30 10.43 19.85
CA ILE A 333 6.04 11.44 20.64
C ILE A 333 6.87 10.77 21.75
N ALA A 334 6.34 9.73 22.37
CA ALA A 334 7.02 8.96 23.41
C ALA A 334 8.10 7.99 22.88
N GLY A 335 8.41 8.02 21.59
CA GLY A 335 9.44 7.17 20.99
C GLY A 335 9.02 5.71 20.76
N GLY A 336 7.71 5.47 20.52
CA GLY A 336 7.16 4.18 20.13
C GLY A 336 6.53 3.37 21.27
N SER A 337 6.65 3.81 22.53
CA SER A 337 5.94 3.17 23.64
C SER A 337 5.53 4.16 24.73
N LEU A 338 4.32 3.95 25.26
CA LEU A 338 3.81 4.78 26.38
C LEU A 338 4.24 4.20 27.72
N PRO A 339 4.60 5.04 28.71
CA PRO A 339 4.75 4.63 30.09
C PRO A 339 3.47 3.96 30.61
N LYS A 340 3.62 2.99 31.52
CA LYS A 340 2.48 2.20 32.06
C LYS A 340 1.34 3.08 32.59
N ALA A 341 1.65 4.13 33.32
CA ALA A 341 0.66 5.04 33.88
C ALA A 341 -0.19 5.74 32.81
N GLU A 342 0.47 6.20 31.70
CA GLU A 342 -0.21 6.82 30.56
C GLU A 342 -1.04 5.78 29.79
N SER A 343 -0.49 4.60 29.55
CA SER A 343 -1.22 3.49 28.92
C SER A 343 -2.49 3.13 29.71
N ASP A 344 -2.42 3.04 31.04
CA ASP A 344 -3.57 2.74 31.90
C ASP A 344 -4.63 3.85 31.86
N LYS A 345 -4.22 5.12 31.76
CA LYS A 345 -5.12 6.26 31.57
C LYS A 345 -5.88 6.17 30.25
N TRP A 346 -5.19 5.82 29.16
CA TRP A 346 -5.80 5.64 27.84
C TRP A 346 -6.74 4.44 27.79
N LYS A 347 -6.38 3.33 28.43
CA LYS A 347 -7.27 2.16 28.58
C LYS A 347 -8.56 2.50 29.34
N LYS A 348 -8.47 3.34 30.39
CA LYS A 348 -9.67 3.82 31.09
C LYS A 348 -10.58 4.63 30.17
N LYS A 349 -10.03 5.57 29.39
CA LYS A 349 -10.80 6.36 28.41
C LYS A 349 -11.45 5.46 27.36
N TYR A 350 -10.70 4.51 26.82
CA TYR A 350 -11.16 3.55 25.83
C TYR A 350 -12.37 2.74 26.35
N ARG A 351 -12.25 2.14 27.53
CA ARG A 351 -13.33 1.39 28.18
C ARG A 351 -14.55 2.25 28.50
N ALA A 352 -14.35 3.47 28.97
CA ALA A 352 -15.45 4.41 29.21
C ALA A 352 -16.22 4.74 27.93
N LEU A 353 -15.51 4.92 26.81
CA LEU A 353 -16.12 5.16 25.52
C LEU A 353 -16.88 3.93 25.00
N LEU A 354 -16.34 2.73 25.13
CA LEU A 354 -17.06 1.49 24.79
C LEU A 354 -18.35 1.32 25.61
N LYS A 355 -18.30 1.63 26.91
CA LYS A 355 -19.50 1.59 27.78
C LYS A 355 -20.56 2.62 27.33
N HIS A 356 -20.14 3.78 26.85
CA HIS A 356 -21.06 4.77 26.27
C HIS A 356 -21.64 4.28 24.94
N ALA A 357 -20.80 3.67 24.09
CA ALA A 357 -21.18 3.12 22.79
C ALA A 357 -22.25 2.01 22.89
N GLU A 358 -22.26 1.22 23.98
CA GLU A 358 -23.30 0.20 24.23
C GLU A 358 -24.71 0.81 24.31
N LYS A 359 -24.84 2.04 24.79
CA LYS A 359 -26.15 2.75 24.85
C LYS A 359 -26.59 3.25 23.52
N GLU A 360 -25.65 3.68 22.68
CA GLU A 360 -25.93 4.23 21.35
C GLU A 360 -26.14 3.11 20.31
N CYS A 361 -25.46 1.98 20.48
CA CYS A 361 -25.52 0.81 19.61
C CYS A 361 -25.86 -0.46 20.43
N PRO A 362 -27.11 -0.60 20.94
CA PRO A 362 -27.49 -1.72 21.77
C PRO A 362 -27.41 -3.05 21.00
N PRO A 363 -27.31 -4.20 21.70
CA PRO A 363 -27.43 -5.50 21.07
C PRO A 363 -28.82 -5.64 20.44
N PRO A 364 -28.99 -6.46 19.39
CA PRO A 364 -30.31 -6.74 18.85
C PRO A 364 -31.18 -7.41 19.92
N ASP A 365 -32.49 -7.09 19.89
CA ASP A 365 -33.45 -7.69 20.80
C ASP A 365 -33.43 -9.22 20.72
N GLU A 366 -33.48 -9.89 21.85
CA GLU A 366 -33.62 -11.33 21.91
C GLU A 366 -34.99 -11.72 21.28
N SER A 367 -34.99 -12.74 20.43
CA SER A 367 -36.24 -13.23 19.85
C SER A 367 -37.19 -13.66 20.96
N PRO A 368 -38.50 -13.33 20.87
CA PRO A 368 -39.48 -13.71 21.89
C PRO A 368 -39.43 -15.23 22.15
N PRO A 369 -39.65 -15.65 23.40
CA PRO A 369 -39.67 -17.06 23.78
C PRO A 369 -40.65 -17.84 22.90
N GLY A 370 -40.20 -18.85 22.16
CA GLY A 370 -41.01 -19.68 21.28
C GLY A 370 -40.74 -19.51 19.78
N ALA A 371 -40.07 -18.48 19.31
CA ALA A 371 -39.68 -18.34 17.91
C ALA A 371 -38.45 -19.22 17.60
N LYS A 372 -38.68 -20.40 17.00
CA LYS A 372 -37.61 -21.26 16.45
C LYS A 372 -36.99 -20.61 15.22
N LYS A 373 -36.16 -19.56 15.36
CA LYS A 373 -35.33 -19.07 14.28
C LYS A 373 -34.04 -19.90 14.25
N ARG A 374 -33.84 -20.68 13.21
CA ARG A 374 -32.53 -21.30 12.91
C ARG A 374 -31.57 -20.20 12.49
N GLY A 375 -30.49 -20.04 13.26
CA GLY A 375 -29.38 -19.13 12.90
C GLY A 375 -29.13 -18.03 13.94
N ARG A 376 -28.00 -17.33 13.79
CA ARG A 376 -27.57 -16.21 14.65
C ARG A 376 -28.41 -14.98 14.30
N ILE A 377 -28.88 -14.23 15.30
CA ILE A 377 -29.57 -12.93 15.07
C ILE A 377 -28.63 -12.00 14.29
N ALA A 378 -29.14 -11.41 13.21
CA ALA A 378 -28.40 -10.47 12.39
C ALA A 378 -28.04 -9.23 13.22
N ARG A 379 -26.76 -8.84 13.19
CA ARG A 379 -26.24 -7.67 13.89
C ARG A 379 -25.84 -6.62 12.85
N SER A 380 -26.00 -5.34 13.19
CA SER A 380 -25.47 -4.27 12.36
C SER A 380 -23.93 -4.36 12.25
N LYS A 381 -23.36 -3.79 11.21
CA LYS A 381 -21.89 -3.74 11.05
C LYS A 381 -21.25 -2.94 12.18
N SER A 382 -21.89 -1.85 12.62
CA SER A 382 -21.44 -1.04 13.75
C SER A 382 -21.46 -1.82 15.06
N ARG A 383 -22.48 -2.66 15.28
CA ARG A 383 -22.55 -3.54 16.45
C ARG A 383 -21.43 -4.60 16.43
N ASN A 384 -21.17 -5.21 15.28
CA ASN A 384 -20.07 -6.17 15.12
C ASN A 384 -18.71 -5.52 15.40
N LEU A 385 -18.51 -4.27 14.96
CA LEU A 385 -17.31 -3.50 15.23
C LEU A 385 -17.16 -3.21 16.74
N LEU A 386 -18.23 -2.73 17.39
CA LEU A 386 -18.23 -2.45 18.82
C LEU A 386 -17.89 -3.70 19.66
N GLU A 387 -18.50 -4.83 19.35
CA GLU A 387 -18.21 -6.11 20.02
C GLU A 387 -16.77 -6.56 19.79
N ARG A 388 -16.22 -6.37 18.59
CA ARG A 388 -14.82 -6.69 18.30
C ARG A 388 -13.87 -5.82 19.10
N LEU A 389 -14.05 -4.51 19.11
CA LEU A 389 -13.24 -3.58 19.90
C LEU A 389 -13.27 -3.92 21.40
N ARG A 390 -14.43 -4.40 21.92
CA ARG A 390 -14.56 -4.83 23.30
C ARG A 390 -13.89 -6.17 23.57
N ASN A 391 -14.18 -7.18 22.75
CA ASN A 391 -13.73 -8.56 23.00
C ASN A 391 -12.24 -8.76 22.70
N TYR A 392 -11.66 -7.92 21.83
CA TYR A 392 -10.26 -7.93 21.45
C TYR A 392 -9.54 -6.65 21.88
N GLU A 393 -9.90 -6.13 23.07
CA GLU A 393 -9.27 -4.92 23.61
C GLU A 393 -7.75 -5.07 23.74
N ALA A 394 -7.27 -6.23 24.16
CA ALA A 394 -5.83 -6.51 24.27
C ALA A 394 -5.09 -6.42 22.93
N ASP A 395 -5.75 -6.81 21.85
CA ASP A 395 -5.21 -6.80 20.49
C ASP A 395 -5.42 -5.43 19.80
N SER A 396 -6.41 -4.65 20.25
CA SER A 396 -6.79 -3.34 19.69
C SER A 396 -6.09 -2.17 20.36
N THR A 397 -5.72 -2.32 21.65
CA THR A 397 -4.94 -1.30 22.36
C THR A 397 -3.46 -1.64 22.21
N PRO A 398 -2.66 -0.80 21.55
CA PRO A 398 -1.27 -1.14 21.26
C PRO A 398 -0.51 -1.47 22.57
N LYS A 399 0.00 -2.71 22.62
CA LYS A 399 1.20 -2.98 23.40
C LYS A 399 2.31 -2.24 22.65
N CYS A 400 2.48 -0.93 22.88
CA CYS A 400 3.66 -0.16 22.48
C CYS A 400 4.12 -0.39 21.03
N ILE A 401 3.32 -0.06 20.01
CA ILE A 401 3.77 -0.19 18.62
C ILE A 401 3.45 1.08 17.85
N THR A 402 4.51 1.71 17.39
CA THR A 402 4.46 2.72 16.33
C THR A 402 4.02 2.05 15.03
N ILE A 403 2.95 2.52 14.43
CA ILE A 403 2.54 2.16 13.07
C ILE A 403 3.45 2.88 12.07
#